data_5493ef7aac546333090abc609ddea87b
#
_entry.id   5493ef7aac546333090abc609ddea87b
#
_cell.length_a   1.000
_cell.length_b   1.000
_cell.length_c   1.000
_cell.angle_alpha   90.00
_cell.angle_beta   90.00
_cell.angle_gamma   90.00
#
_symmetry.space_group_name_H-M   'P 1'
#
loop_
_entity.id
_entity.type
_entity.pdbx_description
1 polymer ?
#
loop_
_entity_poly.entity_id
_entity_poly.type
_entity_poly.pdbx_seq_one_letter_code
_entity_poly.pdbx_strand_id
1 'polypeptide(L)'
;MLKIQVGHSYFLTYDRKQWERGKPYPPLATLHIAALLREMGHDIALFDAMLADGAEDYASALQSAQPDVVVFYEDNFNFLTKMCLARMREAACQMIGEARASGARVIVAGSDASDQPEAFLAAGAHAVLIG
;
A
#
# COMPACT_ATOMS: atom_id res chain seq x y z
N MET A 1 -21.15 4.88 5.92
CA MET A 1 -20.12 5.16 4.90
C MET A 1 -18.82 5.52 5.59
N LEU A 2 -17.75 4.87 5.14
CA LEU A 2 -16.40 5.15 5.63
C LEU A 2 -15.59 5.86 4.55
N LYS A 3 -14.62 6.66 4.98
CA LYS A 3 -13.56 7.15 4.09
C LYS A 3 -12.44 6.14 4.11
N ILE A 4 -12.16 5.51 2.98
CA ILE A 4 -11.16 4.45 2.87
C ILE A 4 -10.10 4.85 1.85
N GLN A 5 -8.85 4.82 2.27
CA GLN A 5 -7.72 4.95 1.34
C GLN A 5 -7.21 3.54 1.02
N VAL A 6 -7.09 3.24 -0.27
CA VAL A 6 -6.54 1.97 -0.74
C VAL A 6 -5.21 2.27 -1.42
N GLY A 7 -4.17 1.56 -1.05
CA GLY A 7 -2.85 1.81 -1.58
C GLY A 7 -1.95 0.58 -1.60
N HIS A 8 -0.74 0.79 -2.05
CA HIS A 8 0.32 -0.21 -2.10
C HIS A 8 1.68 0.47 -2.00
N SER A 9 2.74 -0.32 -1.88
CA SER A 9 4.09 0.22 -1.70
C SER A 9 5.05 -0.06 -2.86
N TYR A 10 4.54 -0.46 -4.03
CA TYR A 10 5.41 -0.66 -5.19
C TYR A 10 5.77 0.69 -5.80
N PHE A 11 6.80 1.33 -5.26
CA PHE A 11 7.36 2.56 -5.82
C PHE A 11 8.25 2.22 -7.01
N LEU A 12 7.86 2.67 -8.19
CA LEU A 12 8.65 2.43 -9.41
C LEU A 12 10.08 2.95 -9.25
N THR A 13 10.26 4.07 -8.56
CA THR A 13 11.58 4.67 -8.30
C THR A 13 12.50 3.76 -7.47
N TYR A 14 11.95 2.81 -6.72
CA TYR A 14 12.75 1.87 -5.89
C TYR A 14 13.19 0.63 -6.67
N ASP A 15 12.61 0.40 -7.85
CA ASP A 15 12.98 -0.69 -8.74
C ASP A 15 13.75 -0.12 -9.93
N ARG A 16 15.07 -0.09 -9.81
CA ARG A 16 15.94 0.54 -10.80
C ARG A 16 15.71 0.02 -12.21
N LYS A 17 15.51 -1.29 -12.35
CA LYS A 17 15.32 -1.93 -13.66
C LYS A 17 14.01 -1.47 -14.31
N GLN A 18 12.94 -1.40 -13.54
CA GLN A 18 11.64 -0.93 -14.02
C GLN A 18 11.61 0.59 -14.20
N TRP A 19 12.32 1.32 -13.34
CA TRP A 19 12.48 2.76 -13.49
C TRP A 19 13.14 3.13 -14.81
N GLU A 20 14.17 2.41 -15.21
CA GLU A 20 14.86 2.62 -16.50
C GLU A 20 13.93 2.40 -17.69
N ARG A 21 12.94 1.52 -17.57
CA ARG A 21 11.91 1.33 -18.60
C ARG A 21 10.93 2.48 -18.67
N GLY A 22 10.74 3.21 -17.56
CA GLY A 22 9.86 4.38 -17.47
C GLY A 22 8.40 4.10 -17.73
N LYS A 23 7.93 2.87 -17.52
CA LYS A 23 6.56 2.46 -17.82
C LYS A 23 5.85 1.94 -16.57
N PRO A 24 5.13 2.79 -15.83
CA PRO A 24 4.27 2.31 -14.76
C PRO A 24 3.13 1.47 -15.36
N TYR A 25 2.64 0.51 -14.57
CA TYR A 25 1.48 -0.29 -14.96
C TYR A 25 0.40 -0.18 -13.86
N PRO A 26 -0.89 -0.40 -14.21
CA PRO A 26 -1.95 -0.27 -13.22
C PRO A 26 -1.82 -1.30 -12.08
N PRO A 27 -1.98 -0.88 -10.82
CA PRO A 27 -1.97 -1.81 -9.68
C PRO A 27 -3.33 -2.53 -9.61
N LEU A 28 -3.49 -3.57 -10.41
CA LEU A 28 -4.79 -4.18 -10.69
C LEU A 28 -5.53 -4.64 -9.43
N ALA A 29 -4.84 -5.33 -8.52
CA ALA A 29 -5.48 -5.81 -7.28
C ALA A 29 -5.92 -4.66 -6.39
N THR A 30 -5.09 -3.62 -6.27
CA THR A 30 -5.42 -2.41 -5.51
C THR A 30 -6.65 -1.72 -6.11
N LEU A 31 -6.69 -1.61 -7.44
CA LEU A 31 -7.84 -1.01 -8.13
C LEU A 31 -9.11 -1.83 -7.96
N HIS A 32 -9.02 -3.17 -7.97
CA HIS A 32 -10.16 -4.04 -7.72
C HIS A 32 -10.74 -3.84 -6.33
N ILE A 33 -9.88 -3.80 -5.32
CA ILE A 33 -10.31 -3.56 -3.94
C ILE A 33 -11.00 -2.19 -3.83
N ALA A 34 -10.40 -1.17 -4.42
CA ALA A 34 -10.97 0.18 -4.41
C ALA A 34 -12.36 0.20 -5.08
N ALA A 35 -12.50 -0.46 -6.21
CA ALA A 35 -13.78 -0.52 -6.93
C ALA A 35 -14.86 -1.24 -6.14
N LEU A 36 -14.54 -2.37 -5.52
CA LEU A 36 -15.48 -3.13 -4.70
C LEU A 36 -15.96 -2.32 -3.49
N LEU A 37 -15.03 -1.67 -2.79
CA LEU A 37 -15.39 -0.86 -1.63
C LEU A 37 -16.22 0.35 -2.02
N ARG A 38 -15.94 0.94 -3.19
CA ARG A 38 -16.74 2.04 -3.72
C ARG A 38 -18.17 1.58 -4.05
N GLU A 39 -18.32 0.41 -4.65
CA GLU A 39 -19.66 -0.18 -4.91
C GLU A 39 -20.44 -0.43 -3.63
N MET A 40 -19.74 -0.73 -2.54
CA MET A 40 -20.39 -0.90 -1.23
C MET A 40 -20.81 0.42 -0.58
N GLY A 41 -20.56 1.55 -1.23
CA GLY A 41 -21.02 2.86 -0.77
C GLY A 41 -20.00 3.66 0.05
N HIS A 42 -18.74 3.23 0.06
CA HIS A 42 -17.69 3.96 0.77
C HIS A 42 -17.05 5.04 -0.11
N ASP A 43 -16.50 6.07 0.53
CA ASP A 43 -15.75 7.13 -0.11
C ASP A 43 -14.28 6.69 -0.24
N ILE A 44 -13.81 6.50 -1.47
CA ILE A 44 -12.52 5.87 -1.75
C ILE A 44 -11.51 6.88 -2.28
N ALA A 45 -10.32 6.89 -1.65
CA ALA A 45 -9.14 7.55 -2.16
C ALA A 45 -8.10 6.48 -2.51
N LEU A 46 -7.33 6.72 -3.57
CA LEU A 46 -6.32 5.79 -4.05
C LEU A 46 -4.93 6.38 -3.86
N PHE A 47 -4.00 5.59 -3.32
CA PHE A 47 -2.58 5.93 -3.34
C PHE A 47 -1.84 4.95 -4.23
N ASP A 48 -1.46 5.40 -5.43
CA ASP A 48 -0.70 4.61 -6.38
C ASP A 48 0.79 4.94 -6.25
N ALA A 49 1.52 4.07 -5.54
CA ALA A 49 2.94 4.26 -5.30
C ALA A 49 3.78 4.27 -6.58
N MET A 50 3.32 3.63 -7.65
CA MET A 50 4.04 3.65 -8.93
C MET A 50 4.18 5.06 -9.51
N LEU A 51 3.24 5.95 -9.18
CA LEU A 51 3.22 7.32 -9.66
C LEU A 51 3.86 8.31 -8.68
N ALA A 52 4.25 7.84 -7.50
CA ALA A 52 4.88 8.65 -6.47
C ALA A 52 6.41 8.57 -6.56
N ASP A 53 7.09 9.59 -6.03
CA ASP A 53 8.55 9.63 -6.02
C ASP A 53 9.15 8.73 -4.93
N GLY A 54 8.46 8.57 -3.81
CA GLY A 54 8.90 7.75 -2.71
C GLY A 54 7.88 7.72 -1.57
N ALA A 55 8.22 7.01 -0.50
CA ALA A 55 7.33 6.84 0.65
C ALA A 55 7.02 8.17 1.35
N GLU A 56 7.86 9.17 1.20
CA GLU A 56 7.64 10.51 1.75
C GLU A 56 6.40 11.21 1.18
N ASP A 57 5.96 10.81 -0.01
CA ASP A 57 4.75 11.38 -0.63
C ASP A 57 3.48 10.88 0.05
N TYR A 58 3.57 9.80 0.80
CA TYR A 58 2.40 9.21 1.43
C TYR A 58 1.79 10.09 2.52
N ALA A 59 2.62 10.79 3.28
CA ALA A 59 2.14 11.68 4.35
C ALA A 59 1.19 12.75 3.80
N SER A 60 1.51 13.32 2.63
CA SER A 60 0.68 14.30 1.96
C SER A 60 -0.63 13.70 1.47
N ALA A 61 -0.59 12.51 0.88
CA ALA A 61 -1.77 11.80 0.43
C ALA A 61 -2.70 11.46 1.59
N LEU A 62 -2.14 11.03 2.72
CA LEU A 62 -2.86 10.70 3.94
C LEU A 62 -3.56 11.95 4.50
N GLN A 63 -2.86 13.08 4.54
CA GLN A 63 -3.40 14.34 5.01
C GLN A 63 -4.57 14.82 4.14
N SER A 64 -4.45 14.66 2.83
CA SER A 64 -5.51 15.06 1.88
C SER A 64 -6.74 14.17 2.01
N ALA A 65 -6.57 12.88 2.16
CA ALA A 65 -7.67 11.92 2.20
C ALA A 65 -8.37 11.85 3.56
N GLN A 66 -7.62 12.01 4.65
CA GLN A 66 -8.11 11.86 6.03
C GLN A 66 -8.98 10.62 6.20
N PRO A 67 -8.45 9.43 5.90
CA PRO A 67 -9.26 8.22 5.90
C PRO A 67 -9.60 7.72 7.30
N ASP A 68 -10.74 7.05 7.43
CA ASP A 68 -11.09 6.28 8.62
C ASP A 68 -10.37 4.94 8.63
N VAL A 69 -10.20 4.35 7.43
CA VAL A 69 -9.56 3.06 7.23
C VAL A 69 -8.56 3.17 6.08
N VAL A 70 -7.40 2.56 6.25
CA VAL A 70 -6.41 2.40 5.19
C VAL A 70 -6.23 0.93 4.89
N VAL A 71 -6.28 0.57 3.62
CA VAL A 71 -6.06 -0.79 3.14
C VAL A 71 -4.83 -0.79 2.24
N PHE A 72 -3.82 -1.58 2.58
CA PHE A 72 -2.66 -1.80 1.73
C PHE A 72 -2.71 -3.19 1.13
N TYR A 73 -2.50 -3.28 -0.18
CA TYR A 73 -2.34 -4.56 -0.87
C TYR A 73 -0.86 -4.73 -1.25
N GLU A 74 -0.19 -5.66 -0.57
CA GLU A 74 1.26 -5.85 -0.68
C GLU A 74 1.57 -7.19 -1.31
N ASP A 75 2.13 -7.15 -2.52
CA ASP A 75 2.52 -8.35 -3.26
C ASP A 75 4.03 -8.52 -3.31
N ASN A 76 4.46 -9.78 -3.26
CA ASN A 76 5.85 -10.16 -3.48
C ASN A 76 6.00 -10.67 -4.92
N PHE A 77 5.93 -9.75 -5.87
CA PHE A 77 5.98 -10.10 -7.29
C PHE A 77 7.19 -10.97 -7.63
N ASN A 78 6.97 -12.01 -8.45
CA ASN A 78 8.01 -12.97 -8.83
C ASN A 78 9.21 -12.33 -9.54
N PHE A 79 9.03 -11.19 -10.17
CA PHE A 79 10.09 -10.48 -10.87
C PHE A 79 10.92 -9.55 -9.99
N LEU A 80 10.54 -9.39 -8.73
CA LEU A 80 11.27 -8.54 -7.79
C LEU A 80 12.50 -9.24 -7.27
N THR A 81 13.62 -8.51 -7.19
CA THR A 81 14.78 -8.98 -6.45
C THR A 81 14.48 -8.93 -4.96
N LYS A 82 15.24 -9.70 -4.15
CA LYS A 82 15.10 -9.67 -2.69
C LYS A 82 15.35 -8.28 -2.13
N MET A 83 16.27 -7.52 -2.73
CA MET A 83 16.57 -6.15 -2.30
C MET A 83 15.40 -5.20 -2.57
N CYS A 84 14.80 -5.27 -3.76
CA CYS A 84 13.62 -4.45 -4.10
C CYS A 84 12.45 -4.78 -3.20
N LEU A 85 12.20 -6.06 -2.96
CA LEU A 85 11.12 -6.50 -2.08
C LEU A 85 11.34 -6.00 -0.64
N ALA A 86 12.57 -6.06 -0.14
CA ALA A 86 12.90 -5.55 1.19
C ALA A 86 12.66 -4.04 1.29
N ARG A 87 13.05 -3.27 0.28
CA ARG A 87 12.80 -1.82 0.23
C ARG A 87 11.31 -1.49 0.22
N MET A 88 10.53 -2.23 -0.54
CA MET A 88 9.09 -2.02 -0.63
C MET A 88 8.38 -2.39 0.67
N ARG A 89 8.81 -3.48 1.31
CA ARG A 89 8.28 -3.86 2.63
C ARG A 89 8.62 -2.80 3.68
N GLU A 90 9.84 -2.28 3.66
CA GLU A 90 10.26 -1.20 4.54
C GLU A 90 9.40 0.06 4.33
N ALA A 91 9.16 0.44 3.07
CA ALA A 91 8.27 1.55 2.72
C ALA A 91 6.85 1.30 3.20
N ALA A 92 6.32 0.08 2.99
CA ALA A 92 5.00 -0.29 3.48
C ALA A 92 4.90 -0.15 4.99
N CYS A 93 5.89 -0.62 5.73
CA CYS A 93 5.93 -0.51 7.19
C CYS A 93 5.94 0.95 7.64
N GLN A 94 6.68 1.81 6.95
CA GLN A 94 6.68 3.24 7.23
C GLN A 94 5.30 3.85 7.00
N MET A 95 4.67 3.54 5.88
CA MET A 95 3.33 4.03 5.53
C MET A 95 2.27 3.55 6.53
N ILE A 96 2.35 2.30 6.96
CA ILE A 96 1.47 1.73 7.98
C ILE A 96 1.59 2.52 9.29
N GLY A 97 2.81 2.81 9.72
CA GLY A 97 3.06 3.60 10.93
C GLY A 97 2.47 4.99 10.83
N GLU A 98 2.62 5.66 9.69
CA GLU A 98 2.05 6.98 9.45
C GLU A 98 0.52 6.95 9.45
N ALA A 99 -0.08 5.96 8.80
CA ALA A 99 -1.54 5.80 8.75
C ALA A 99 -2.11 5.56 10.14
N ARG A 100 -1.47 4.69 10.91
CA ARG A 100 -1.89 4.43 12.31
C ARG A 100 -1.76 5.67 13.17
N ALA A 101 -0.66 6.42 13.04
CA ALA A 101 -0.45 7.65 13.80
C ALA A 101 -1.50 8.72 13.47
N SER A 102 -2.06 8.71 12.29
CA SER A 102 -3.15 9.62 11.90
C SER A 102 -4.50 9.26 12.52
N GLY A 103 -4.60 8.11 13.18
CA GLY A 103 -5.84 7.63 13.79
C GLY A 103 -6.64 6.65 12.92
N ALA A 104 -6.18 6.34 11.71
CA ALA A 104 -6.86 5.39 10.83
C ALA A 104 -6.68 3.95 11.31
N ARG A 105 -7.66 3.10 11.01
CA ARG A 105 -7.51 1.66 11.10
C ARG A 105 -6.74 1.17 9.88
N VAL A 106 -5.79 0.27 10.07
CA VAL A 106 -4.92 -0.19 8.99
C VAL A 106 -5.10 -1.70 8.79
N ILE A 107 -5.43 -2.08 7.57
CA ILE A 107 -5.59 -3.47 7.15
C ILE A 107 -4.60 -3.72 6.01
N VAL A 108 -3.88 -4.84 6.07
CA VAL A 108 -2.92 -5.22 5.04
C VAL A 108 -3.29 -6.59 4.48
N ALA A 109 -3.19 -6.74 3.18
CA ALA A 109 -3.47 -7.98 2.45
C ALA A 109 -2.43 -8.17 1.35
N GLY A 110 -2.48 -9.28 0.65
CA GLY A 110 -1.58 -9.58 -0.46
C GLY A 110 -0.60 -10.68 -0.13
N SER A 111 0.15 -11.14 -1.13
CA SER A 111 1.06 -12.28 -0.99
C SER A 111 2.22 -12.01 -0.03
N ASP A 112 2.79 -10.81 -0.06
CA ASP A 112 3.87 -10.47 0.88
C ASP A 112 3.34 -10.36 2.31
N ALA A 113 2.14 -9.84 2.49
CA ALA A 113 1.49 -9.78 3.80
C ALA A 113 1.22 -11.18 4.34
N SER A 114 0.78 -12.10 3.48
CA SER A 114 0.54 -13.50 3.86
C SER A 114 1.84 -14.23 4.25
N ASP A 115 2.94 -13.91 3.57
CA ASP A 115 4.25 -14.52 3.84
C ASP A 115 4.93 -13.94 5.06
N GLN A 116 4.70 -12.67 5.36
CA GLN A 116 5.38 -11.93 6.43
C GLN A 116 4.42 -11.15 7.32
N PRO A 117 3.37 -11.81 7.87
CA PRO A 117 2.33 -11.07 8.62
C PRO A 117 2.87 -10.37 9.85
N GLU A 118 3.87 -10.95 10.53
CA GLU A 118 4.43 -10.38 11.75
C GLU A 118 5.08 -9.02 11.50
N ALA A 119 5.74 -8.86 10.35
CA ALA A 119 6.40 -7.59 10.00
C ALA A 119 5.38 -6.46 9.87
N PHE A 120 4.25 -6.73 9.24
CA PHE A 120 3.20 -5.73 9.06
C PHE A 120 2.45 -5.42 10.35
N LEU A 121 2.20 -6.43 11.17
CA LEU A 121 1.60 -6.23 12.50
C LEU A 121 2.53 -5.42 13.41
N ALA A 122 3.83 -5.72 13.40
CA ALA A 122 4.83 -4.98 14.18
C ALA A 122 4.92 -3.51 13.74
N ALA A 123 4.71 -3.22 12.45
CA ALA A 123 4.71 -1.87 11.92
C ALA A 123 3.48 -1.06 12.36
N GLY A 124 2.42 -1.71 12.81
CA GLY A 124 1.23 -1.05 13.32
C GLY A 124 -0.08 -1.42 12.65
N ALA A 125 -0.09 -2.39 11.73
CA ALA A 125 -1.34 -2.85 11.12
C ALA A 125 -2.25 -3.43 12.21
N HIS A 126 -3.52 -3.11 12.12
CA HIS A 126 -4.53 -3.64 13.04
C HIS A 126 -4.96 -5.05 12.66
N ALA A 127 -4.87 -5.38 11.37
CA ALA A 127 -5.18 -6.70 10.85
C ALA A 127 -4.36 -6.98 9.59
N VAL A 128 -3.99 -8.25 9.43
CA VAL A 128 -3.36 -8.77 8.20
C VAL A 128 -4.22 -9.92 7.71
N LEU A 129 -4.67 -9.83 6.46
CA LEU A 129 -5.48 -10.86 5.83
C LEU A 129 -4.56 -11.88 5.17
N ILE A 130 -4.71 -13.14 5.57
CA ILE A 130 -3.92 -14.25 5.06
C ILE A 130 -4.74 -15.01 4.03
N GLY A 131 -4.17 -15.21 2.85
CA GLY A 131 -4.89 -15.94 1.80
C GLY A 131 -4.28 -15.83 0.43
#